data_20b946bbcaed82962b03448478a043bc
#
_entry.id   20b946bbcaed82962b03448478a043bc
#
_cell.length_a   1.000
_cell.length_b   1.000
_cell.length_c   1.000
_cell.angle_alpha   90.00
_cell.angle_beta   90.00
_cell.angle_gamma   90.00
#
_symmetry.space_group_name_H-M   'P 1'
#
loop_
_entity.id
_entity.type
_entity.pdbx_description
1 polymer ?
#
loop_
_entity_poly.entity_id
_entity_poly.type
_entity_poly.pdbx_seq_one_letter_code
_entity_poly.pdbx_strand_id
1 'polypeptide(L)'
;MTDFLPLEHLVAACHWIGAKGWAPATGGNMSVRQGAEYCLLSASGKDKGNLTRDDFIQVEIATNLVPSGRKPSAETGLHTLIYRLFPQAGAVLHTHTVNSTVLSRVEKGNALLLSGYEMQKTLAGQDTHLNTVAIPVFDNDQDIDALAQRIEAFAADMPLQYGFLLRGHGLTCWGKDVNEARRHLEGLEFLFECELQRRLLEAK
;
A
#
# COMPACT_ATOMS: atom_id res chain seq x y z
N MET A 1 -11.18 -20.64 -16.26
CA MET A 1 -12.11 -20.28 -15.16
C MET A 1 -11.40 -19.82 -13.87
N THR A 2 -10.08 -19.65 -13.87
CA THR A 2 -9.26 -19.34 -12.67
C THR A 2 -8.86 -17.86 -12.53
N ASP A 3 -9.12 -16.99 -13.50
CA ASP A 3 -8.64 -15.59 -13.49
C ASP A 3 -9.45 -14.59 -12.65
N PHE A 4 -10.63 -14.97 -12.17
CA PHE A 4 -11.50 -14.06 -11.41
C PHE A 4 -11.29 -14.10 -9.89
N LEU A 5 -10.68 -15.16 -9.38
CA LEU A 5 -10.52 -15.35 -7.94
C LEU A 5 -9.70 -14.23 -7.24
N PRO A 6 -8.58 -13.75 -7.83
CA PRO A 6 -7.82 -12.65 -7.21
C PRO A 6 -8.60 -11.34 -7.10
N LEU A 7 -9.44 -11.01 -8.09
CA LEU A 7 -10.29 -9.81 -8.07
C LEU A 7 -11.40 -9.93 -7.01
N GLU A 8 -11.98 -11.10 -6.83
CA GLU A 8 -12.98 -11.33 -5.77
C GLU A 8 -12.38 -11.12 -4.37
N HIS A 9 -11.18 -11.65 -4.15
CA HIS A 9 -10.45 -11.43 -2.92
C HIS A 9 -10.14 -9.94 -2.71
N LEU A 10 -9.78 -9.21 -3.79
CA LEU A 10 -9.52 -7.78 -3.71
C LEU A 10 -10.79 -6.99 -3.36
N VAL A 11 -11.93 -7.30 -3.97
CA VAL A 11 -13.23 -6.67 -3.63
C VAL A 11 -13.56 -6.89 -2.16
N ALA A 12 -13.40 -8.12 -1.66
CA ALA A 12 -13.62 -8.42 -0.25
C ALA A 12 -12.65 -7.66 0.68
N ALA A 13 -11.38 -7.52 0.27
CA ALA A 13 -10.40 -6.72 1.01
C ALA A 13 -10.76 -5.22 1.00
N CYS A 14 -11.27 -4.68 -0.11
CA CYS A 14 -11.75 -3.30 -0.18
C CYS A 14 -12.91 -3.04 0.78
N HIS A 15 -13.90 -3.94 0.82
CA HIS A 15 -15.02 -3.84 1.76
C HIS A 15 -14.54 -3.88 3.20
N TRP A 16 -13.59 -4.76 3.53
CA TRP A 16 -12.99 -4.84 4.85
C TRP A 16 -12.22 -3.55 5.21
N ILE A 17 -11.42 -2.98 4.28
CA ILE A 17 -10.72 -1.70 4.45
C ILE A 17 -11.72 -0.57 4.69
N GLY A 18 -12.81 -0.52 3.93
CA GLY A 18 -13.89 0.45 4.10
C GLY A 18 -14.55 0.33 5.48
N ALA A 19 -14.88 -0.90 5.91
CA ALA A 19 -15.46 -1.16 7.24
C ALA A 19 -14.53 -0.78 8.40
N LYS A 20 -13.20 -0.84 8.20
CA LYS A 20 -12.18 -0.36 9.16
C LYS A 20 -12.04 1.18 9.17
N GLY A 21 -12.66 1.90 8.22
CA GLY A 21 -12.47 3.34 8.06
C GLY A 21 -11.09 3.75 7.56
N TRP A 22 -10.37 2.84 6.89
CA TRP A 22 -8.98 3.07 6.44
C TRP A 22 -8.87 3.71 5.04
N ALA A 23 -10.00 3.91 4.39
CA ALA A 23 -10.12 4.60 3.11
C ALA A 23 -11.22 5.68 3.16
N PRO A 24 -11.11 6.69 4.07
CA PRO A 24 -12.17 7.68 4.29
C PRO A 24 -12.36 8.56 3.06
N ALA A 25 -13.59 9.06 2.88
CA ALA A 25 -13.95 10.04 1.84
C ALA A 25 -13.50 9.63 0.42
N THR A 26 -13.68 8.35 0.07
CA THR A 26 -13.24 7.75 -1.22
C THR A 26 -11.71 7.68 -1.43
N GLY A 27 -10.93 8.01 -0.42
CA GLY A 27 -9.47 7.92 -0.45
C GLY A 27 -8.96 6.49 -0.63
N GLY A 28 -7.64 6.37 -0.83
CA GLY A 28 -6.99 5.09 -1.07
C GLY A 28 -7.30 4.47 -2.43
N ASN A 29 -6.55 3.46 -2.79
CA ASN A 29 -6.72 2.69 -4.03
C ASN A 29 -6.07 1.32 -3.88
N MET A 30 -6.61 0.32 -4.55
CA MET A 30 -6.20 -1.07 -4.43
C MET A 30 -6.10 -1.71 -5.80
N SER A 31 -5.11 -2.57 -5.98
CA SER A 31 -4.94 -3.30 -7.24
C SER A 31 -4.57 -4.75 -7.02
N VAL A 32 -4.82 -5.56 -8.04
CA VAL A 32 -4.38 -6.94 -8.13
C VAL A 32 -3.76 -7.18 -9.50
N ARG A 33 -2.66 -7.95 -9.54
CA ARG A 33 -1.98 -8.32 -10.78
C ARG A 33 -2.86 -9.24 -11.61
N GLN A 34 -2.89 -8.99 -12.92
CA GLN A 34 -3.56 -9.81 -13.91
C GLN A 34 -2.54 -10.25 -14.98
N GLY A 35 -1.97 -11.42 -14.79
CA GLY A 35 -0.87 -11.89 -15.63
C GLY A 35 0.42 -11.08 -15.47
N ALA A 36 1.27 -11.12 -16.47
CA ALA A 36 2.57 -10.42 -16.44
C ALA A 36 2.45 -8.93 -16.84
N GLU A 37 1.49 -8.60 -17.69
CA GLU A 37 1.44 -7.31 -18.40
C GLU A 37 0.46 -6.33 -17.77
N TYR A 38 -0.56 -6.80 -17.04
CA TYR A 38 -1.66 -5.96 -16.56
C TYR A 38 -1.87 -6.07 -15.06
N CYS A 39 -2.51 -5.05 -14.50
CA CYS A 39 -3.17 -5.12 -13.20
C CYS A 39 -4.59 -4.55 -13.31
N LEU A 40 -5.44 -4.94 -12.37
CA LEU A 40 -6.77 -4.37 -12.16
C LEU A 40 -6.69 -3.42 -10.98
N LEU A 41 -6.94 -2.13 -11.22
CA LEU A 41 -6.84 -1.04 -10.24
C LEU A 41 -8.22 -0.44 -9.99
N SER A 42 -8.54 -0.15 -8.74
CA SER A 42 -9.81 0.51 -8.38
C SER A 42 -9.94 1.89 -9.04
N ALA A 43 -11.13 2.16 -9.57
CA ALA A 43 -11.46 3.45 -10.20
C ALA A 43 -11.36 4.60 -9.18
N SER A 44 -10.99 5.78 -9.67
CA SER A 44 -10.91 7.01 -8.88
C SER A 44 -12.29 7.44 -8.35
N GLY A 45 -12.33 8.00 -7.13
CA GLY A 45 -13.52 8.63 -6.56
C GLY A 45 -14.62 7.66 -6.11
N LYS A 46 -14.33 6.36 -6.02
CA LYS A 46 -15.27 5.35 -5.56
C LYS A 46 -15.07 5.03 -4.07
N ASP A 47 -16.18 4.83 -3.36
CA ASP A 47 -16.16 4.34 -1.98
C ASP A 47 -15.63 2.90 -1.92
N LYS A 48 -14.53 2.70 -1.20
CA LYS A 48 -13.86 1.39 -1.13
C LYS A 48 -14.69 0.34 -0.41
N GLY A 49 -15.58 0.77 0.48
CA GLY A 49 -16.51 -0.12 1.18
C GLY A 49 -17.63 -0.70 0.30
N ASN A 50 -17.83 -0.13 -0.89
CA ASN A 50 -18.94 -0.50 -1.80
C ASN A 50 -18.47 -0.88 -3.22
N LEU A 51 -17.19 -1.16 -3.41
CA LEU A 51 -16.68 -1.54 -4.74
C LEU A 51 -17.26 -2.87 -5.20
N THR A 52 -17.53 -2.94 -6.52
CA THR A 52 -17.86 -4.16 -7.26
C THR A 52 -16.75 -4.47 -8.25
N ARG A 53 -16.81 -5.61 -8.95
CA ARG A 53 -15.83 -5.96 -9.98
C ARG A 53 -15.75 -4.92 -11.10
N ASP A 54 -16.88 -4.28 -11.45
CA ASP A 54 -16.98 -3.30 -12.53
C ASP A 54 -16.28 -1.97 -12.20
N ASP A 55 -15.94 -1.76 -10.93
CA ASP A 55 -15.22 -0.57 -10.45
C ASP A 55 -13.70 -0.71 -10.59
N PHE A 56 -13.21 -1.82 -11.14
CA PHE A 56 -11.79 -2.00 -11.42
C PHE A 56 -11.49 -1.74 -12.90
N ILE A 57 -10.31 -1.19 -13.14
CA ILE A 57 -9.83 -0.74 -14.44
C ILE A 57 -8.56 -1.51 -14.77
N GLN A 58 -8.50 -2.11 -15.95
CA GLN A 58 -7.27 -2.72 -16.43
C GLN A 58 -6.24 -1.65 -16.79
N VAL A 59 -5.03 -1.81 -16.27
CA VAL A 59 -3.88 -0.93 -16.49
C VAL A 59 -2.70 -1.76 -16.95
N GLU A 60 -2.03 -1.31 -17.99
CA GLU A 60 -0.78 -1.91 -18.45
C GLU A 60 0.37 -1.52 -17.49
N ILE A 61 1.07 -2.51 -16.95
CA ILE A 61 2.10 -2.31 -15.92
C ILE A 61 3.31 -1.54 -16.46
N ALA A 62 3.69 -1.78 -17.71
CA ALA A 62 4.88 -1.18 -18.30
C ALA A 62 4.70 0.31 -18.63
N THR A 63 3.50 0.71 -19.06
CA THR A 63 3.24 2.03 -19.68
C THR A 63 2.25 2.90 -18.92
N ASN A 64 1.55 2.35 -17.91
CA ASN A 64 0.41 2.97 -17.23
C ASN A 64 -0.81 3.21 -18.15
N LEU A 65 -0.83 2.68 -19.36
CA LEU A 65 -1.95 2.85 -20.29
C LEU A 65 -3.20 2.12 -19.77
N VAL A 66 -4.33 2.75 -19.99
CA VAL A 66 -5.66 2.23 -19.70
C VAL A 66 -6.37 1.94 -21.02
N PRO A 67 -6.42 0.67 -21.47
CA PRO A 67 -7.01 0.30 -22.77
C PRO A 67 -8.47 0.74 -22.95
N SER A 68 -9.23 0.77 -21.85
CA SER A 68 -10.65 1.16 -21.86
C SER A 68 -10.89 2.69 -21.98
N GLY A 69 -9.85 3.51 -21.87
CA GLY A 69 -9.99 4.98 -21.81
C GLY A 69 -10.68 5.51 -20.53
N ARG A 70 -11.01 4.65 -19.57
CA ARG A 70 -11.56 5.05 -18.26
C ARG A 70 -10.48 5.75 -17.44
N LYS A 71 -10.89 6.65 -16.53
CA LYS A 71 -9.96 7.38 -15.66
C LYS A 71 -9.50 6.50 -14.49
N PRO A 72 -8.21 6.14 -14.41
CA PRO A 72 -7.67 5.39 -13.29
C PRO A 72 -7.45 6.31 -12.07
N SER A 73 -6.96 5.72 -10.96
CA SER A 73 -6.47 6.50 -9.82
C SER A 73 -5.31 7.42 -10.23
N ALA A 74 -5.18 8.57 -9.58
CA ALA A 74 -4.02 9.45 -9.77
C ALA A 74 -2.69 8.73 -9.44
N GLU A 75 -2.72 7.79 -8.50
CA GLU A 75 -1.54 7.05 -8.02
C GLU A 75 -1.26 5.73 -8.78
N THR A 76 -1.83 5.59 -9.97
CA THR A 76 -1.61 4.42 -10.85
C THR A 76 -0.11 4.10 -11.02
N GLY A 77 0.72 5.14 -11.23
CA GLY A 77 2.16 4.99 -11.41
C GLY A 77 2.88 4.35 -10.23
N LEU A 78 2.38 4.52 -8.98
CA LEU A 78 2.96 3.87 -7.80
C LEU A 78 2.62 2.38 -7.75
N HIS A 79 1.40 1.99 -8.11
CA HIS A 79 1.02 0.58 -8.19
C HIS A 79 1.82 -0.18 -9.25
N THR A 80 1.90 0.37 -10.44
CA THR A 80 2.65 -0.24 -11.54
C THR A 80 4.15 -0.28 -11.27
N LEU A 81 4.70 0.75 -10.58
CA LEU A 81 6.08 0.72 -10.09
C LEU A 81 6.32 -0.49 -9.18
N ILE A 82 5.46 -0.72 -8.18
CA ILE A 82 5.59 -1.88 -7.29
C ILE A 82 5.57 -3.18 -8.09
N TYR A 83 4.69 -3.32 -9.06
CA TYR A 83 4.65 -4.52 -9.91
C TYR A 83 5.89 -4.67 -10.79
N ARG A 84 6.53 -3.59 -11.23
CA ARG A 84 7.81 -3.65 -11.98
C ARG A 84 8.98 -4.04 -11.08
N LEU A 85 9.06 -3.42 -9.88
CA LEU A 85 10.15 -3.68 -8.92
C LEU A 85 10.05 -5.09 -8.30
N PHE A 86 8.83 -5.57 -8.10
CA PHE A 86 8.55 -6.85 -7.44
C PHE A 86 7.67 -7.73 -8.32
N PRO A 87 8.26 -8.52 -9.24
CA PRO A 87 7.49 -9.40 -10.13
C PRO A 87 6.60 -10.41 -9.38
N GLN A 88 6.97 -10.76 -8.14
CA GLN A 88 6.20 -11.64 -7.26
C GLN A 88 5.03 -10.94 -6.57
N ALA A 89 4.95 -9.60 -6.57
CA ALA A 89 3.83 -8.88 -5.97
C ALA A 89 2.55 -9.17 -6.77
N GLY A 90 1.53 -9.68 -6.09
CA GLY A 90 0.23 -10.01 -6.66
C GLY A 90 -0.85 -9.00 -6.32
N ALA A 91 -0.69 -8.22 -5.23
CA ALA A 91 -1.62 -7.17 -4.84
C ALA A 91 -0.92 -5.99 -4.19
N VAL A 92 -1.44 -4.78 -4.41
CA VAL A 92 -0.98 -3.52 -3.80
C VAL A 92 -2.18 -2.82 -3.18
N LEU A 93 -2.04 -2.39 -1.92
CA LEU A 93 -3.07 -1.72 -1.13
C LEU A 93 -2.53 -0.36 -0.67
N HIS A 94 -3.27 0.71 -0.95
CA HIS A 94 -2.96 2.05 -0.47
C HIS A 94 -4.11 2.59 0.37
N THR A 95 -3.81 3.05 1.58
CA THR A 95 -4.79 3.49 2.59
C THR A 95 -4.40 4.82 3.23
N HIS A 96 -5.41 5.53 3.74
CA HIS A 96 -5.29 6.83 4.42
C HIS A 96 -5.76 6.72 5.87
N THR A 97 -5.02 6.01 6.70
CA THR A 97 -5.36 5.91 8.13
C THR A 97 -4.82 7.10 8.90
N VAL A 98 -5.41 7.39 10.05
CA VAL A 98 -4.89 8.43 10.94
C VAL A 98 -3.48 8.09 11.40
N ASN A 99 -3.23 6.83 11.76
CA ASN A 99 -1.94 6.39 12.29
C ASN A 99 -0.81 6.57 11.27
N SER A 100 -0.97 6.05 10.05
CA SER A 100 0.03 6.18 8.99
C SER A 100 0.25 7.64 8.57
N THR A 101 -0.84 8.42 8.49
CA THR A 101 -0.80 9.84 8.14
C THR A 101 -0.04 10.66 9.18
N VAL A 102 -0.36 10.49 10.47
CA VAL A 102 0.28 11.26 11.53
C VAL A 102 1.73 10.85 11.72
N LEU A 103 2.02 9.54 11.80
CA LEU A 103 3.41 9.06 11.96
C LEU A 103 4.30 9.52 10.81
N SER A 104 3.86 9.37 9.56
CA SER A 104 4.65 9.84 8.41
C SER A 104 4.90 11.34 8.44
N ARG A 105 3.96 12.14 8.98
CA ARG A 105 4.09 13.59 9.05
C ARG A 105 5.05 14.04 10.16
N VAL A 106 5.07 13.35 11.31
CA VAL A 106 5.94 13.71 12.44
C VAL A 106 7.32 13.08 12.36
N GLU A 107 7.48 11.99 11.59
CA GLU A 107 8.77 11.37 11.35
C GLU A 107 9.68 12.34 10.58
N LYS A 108 10.87 12.62 11.15
CA LYS A 108 11.84 13.55 10.55
C LYS A 108 12.85 12.84 9.65
N GLY A 109 13.00 11.54 9.85
CA GLY A 109 13.90 10.70 9.06
C GLY A 109 13.22 10.22 7.78
N ASN A 110 13.99 9.46 7.01
CA ASN A 110 13.52 8.83 5.76
C ASN A 110 12.97 7.41 5.97
N ALA A 111 12.85 6.96 7.24
CA ALA A 111 12.24 5.67 7.59
C ALA A 111 11.67 5.72 9.00
N LEU A 112 10.51 5.08 9.17
CA LEU A 112 9.94 4.73 10.46
C LEU A 112 10.53 3.38 10.89
N LEU A 113 11.20 3.34 12.04
CA LEU A 113 11.80 2.13 12.59
C LEU A 113 10.87 1.49 13.62
N LEU A 114 10.58 0.21 13.41
CA LEU A 114 9.72 -0.62 14.26
C LEU A 114 10.55 -1.77 14.85
N SER A 115 10.60 -1.90 16.16
CA SER A 115 11.31 -2.97 16.84
C SER A 115 10.67 -3.30 18.19
N GLY A 116 10.82 -4.55 18.65
CA GLY A 116 10.31 -4.98 19.94
C GLY A 116 8.82 -5.34 19.96
N TYR A 117 8.14 -5.35 18.82
CA TYR A 117 6.72 -5.66 18.71
C TYR A 117 6.50 -7.07 18.17
N GLU A 118 5.76 -7.92 18.90
CA GLU A 118 5.45 -9.28 18.47
C GLU A 118 4.72 -9.31 17.11
N MET A 119 3.89 -8.31 16.84
CA MET A 119 3.14 -8.20 15.59
C MET A 119 4.01 -7.96 14.35
N GLN A 120 5.32 -7.71 14.49
CA GLN A 120 6.26 -7.73 13.35
C GLN A 120 6.23 -9.07 12.60
N LYS A 121 5.88 -10.19 13.29
CA LYS A 121 5.71 -11.51 12.69
C LYS A 121 4.55 -11.63 11.70
N THR A 122 3.72 -10.61 11.56
CA THR A 122 2.72 -10.53 10.49
C THR A 122 3.35 -10.21 9.13
N LEU A 123 4.56 -9.66 9.14
CA LEU A 123 5.31 -9.30 7.95
C LEU A 123 6.08 -10.51 7.42
N ALA A 124 5.99 -10.77 6.14
CA ALA A 124 6.59 -11.95 5.52
C ALA A 124 8.11 -12.04 5.81
N GLY A 125 8.57 -13.19 6.27
CA GLY A 125 9.97 -13.42 6.62
C GLY A 125 10.41 -12.87 7.97
N GLN A 126 9.52 -12.25 8.76
CA GLN A 126 9.81 -11.88 10.15
C GLN A 126 9.37 -12.98 11.10
N ASP A 127 10.31 -13.58 11.80
CA ASP A 127 10.10 -14.68 12.77
C ASP A 127 10.35 -14.26 14.23
N THR A 128 10.86 -13.03 14.43
CA THR A 128 11.20 -12.50 15.75
C THR A 128 10.82 -11.02 15.88
N HIS A 129 10.51 -10.60 17.11
CA HIS A 129 10.29 -9.19 17.47
C HIS A 129 11.61 -8.42 17.69
N LEU A 130 12.75 -9.11 17.69
CA LEU A 130 14.07 -8.51 17.98
C LEU A 130 14.68 -7.78 16.78
N ASN A 131 14.21 -8.09 15.57
CA ASN A 131 14.67 -7.38 14.37
C ASN A 131 14.10 -5.95 14.35
N THR A 132 14.83 -5.05 13.70
CA THR A 132 14.31 -3.73 13.35
C THR A 132 13.77 -3.78 11.92
N VAL A 133 12.49 -3.45 11.78
CA VAL A 133 11.82 -3.28 10.48
C VAL A 133 11.82 -1.79 10.15
N ALA A 134 12.38 -1.42 9.02
CA ALA A 134 12.37 -0.05 8.52
C ALA A 134 11.28 0.11 7.45
N ILE A 135 10.37 1.05 7.66
CA ILE A 135 9.34 1.44 6.68
C ILE A 135 9.75 2.79 6.10
N PRO A 136 10.18 2.85 4.84
CA PRO A 136 10.60 4.10 4.21
C PRO A 136 9.50 5.16 4.20
N VAL A 137 9.90 6.42 4.37
CA VAL A 137 9.01 7.59 4.35
C VAL A 137 9.48 8.53 3.26
N PHE A 138 8.66 8.73 2.24
CA PHE A 138 8.92 9.66 1.15
C PHE A 138 8.09 10.93 1.31
N ASP A 139 8.64 12.06 0.87
CA ASP A 139 7.85 13.29 0.76
C ASP A 139 6.76 13.12 -0.27
N ASN A 140 5.53 13.52 0.11
CA ASN A 140 4.39 13.47 -0.79
C ASN A 140 4.58 14.43 -1.97
N ASP A 141 4.12 14.03 -3.14
CA ASP A 141 4.20 14.82 -4.36
C ASP A 141 2.93 14.64 -5.20
N GLN A 142 2.49 15.70 -5.86
CA GLN A 142 1.39 15.64 -6.83
C GLN A 142 1.87 15.16 -8.20
N ASP A 143 3.16 15.32 -8.51
CA ASP A 143 3.82 14.69 -9.65
C ASP A 143 4.16 13.25 -9.32
N ILE A 144 3.24 12.35 -9.68
CA ILE A 144 3.37 10.92 -9.38
C ILE A 144 4.52 10.28 -10.16
N ASP A 145 4.85 10.76 -11.33
CA ASP A 145 5.98 10.24 -12.11
C ASP A 145 7.31 10.61 -11.44
N ALA A 146 7.47 11.85 -10.97
CA ALA A 146 8.62 12.26 -10.20
C ALA A 146 8.73 11.50 -8.87
N LEU A 147 7.61 11.27 -8.18
CA LEU A 147 7.58 10.47 -6.96
C LEU A 147 7.98 9.01 -7.23
N ALA A 148 7.44 8.41 -8.29
CA ALA A 148 7.78 7.05 -8.69
C ALA A 148 9.28 6.89 -8.98
N GLN A 149 9.89 7.85 -9.69
CA GLN A 149 11.33 7.86 -9.95
C GLN A 149 12.17 7.94 -8.66
N ARG A 150 11.75 8.74 -7.67
CA ARG A 150 12.44 8.81 -6.37
C ARG A 150 12.36 7.50 -5.60
N ILE A 151 11.19 6.85 -5.61
CA ILE A 151 11.00 5.54 -4.97
C ILE A 151 11.83 4.46 -5.68
N GLU A 152 11.86 4.47 -7.01
CA GLU A 152 12.64 3.54 -7.82
C GLU A 152 14.16 3.70 -7.57
N ALA A 153 14.66 4.93 -7.53
CA ALA A 153 16.05 5.23 -7.19
C ALA A 153 16.40 4.76 -5.77
N PHE A 154 15.52 5.01 -4.80
CA PHE A 154 15.71 4.50 -3.43
C PHE A 154 15.76 2.97 -3.39
N ALA A 155 14.89 2.30 -4.13
CA ALA A 155 14.82 0.83 -4.16
C ALA A 155 16.06 0.18 -4.79
N ALA A 156 16.83 0.91 -5.59
CA ALA A 156 18.10 0.42 -6.15
C ALA A 156 19.20 0.32 -5.08
N ASP A 157 19.17 1.19 -4.07
CA ASP A 157 20.19 1.25 -3.02
C ASP A 157 19.74 0.58 -1.71
N MET A 158 18.45 0.64 -1.41
CA MET A 158 17.84 0.15 -0.16
C MET A 158 16.61 -0.71 -0.45
N PRO A 159 16.53 -1.93 0.10
CA PRO A 159 15.42 -2.82 -0.20
C PRO A 159 14.11 -2.29 0.38
N LEU A 160 13.11 -2.09 -0.48
CA LEU A 160 11.71 -1.97 -0.07
C LEU A 160 11.19 -3.39 0.20
N GLN A 161 10.51 -3.60 1.34
CA GLN A 161 10.07 -4.95 1.71
C GLN A 161 8.54 -5.08 1.78
N TYR A 162 7.87 -4.34 2.63
CA TYR A 162 6.45 -4.54 2.94
C TYR A 162 5.58 -3.39 2.46
N GLY A 163 6.14 -2.20 2.47
CA GLY A 163 5.43 -0.98 2.16
C GLY A 163 6.32 0.25 2.33
N PHE A 164 5.74 1.39 2.04
CA PHE A 164 6.30 2.71 2.31
C PHE A 164 5.20 3.69 2.71
N LEU A 165 5.60 4.74 3.41
CA LEU A 165 4.74 5.85 3.80
C LEU A 165 4.98 7.06 2.89
N LEU A 166 3.90 7.76 2.54
CA LEU A 166 3.96 9.10 1.98
C LEU A 166 3.64 10.11 3.08
N ARG A 167 4.50 11.10 3.25
CA ARG A 167 4.47 12.06 4.36
C ARG A 167 3.16 12.85 4.42
N GLY A 168 2.41 12.64 5.51
CA GLY A 168 1.11 13.27 5.72
C GLY A 168 0.01 12.76 4.80
N HIS A 169 0.18 11.58 4.19
CA HIS A 169 -0.75 11.00 3.24
C HIS A 169 -1.23 9.63 3.69
N GLY A 170 -0.38 8.59 3.64
CA GLY A 170 -0.79 7.25 4.01
C GLY A 170 0.25 6.19 3.71
N LEU A 171 -0.19 4.92 3.82
CA LEU A 171 0.60 3.71 3.60
C LEU A 171 0.30 3.12 2.23
N THR A 172 1.33 2.75 1.50
CA THR A 172 1.25 1.81 0.35
C THR A 172 1.98 0.53 0.75
N CYS A 173 1.29 -0.61 0.70
CA CYS A 173 1.87 -1.92 0.99
C CYS A 173 1.46 -2.97 -0.05
N TRP A 174 2.17 -4.09 -0.11
CA TRP A 174 1.92 -5.15 -1.08
C TRP A 174 2.20 -6.53 -0.50
N GLY A 175 1.83 -7.56 -1.23
CA GLY A 175 2.10 -8.96 -0.95
C GLY A 175 2.04 -9.79 -2.23
N LYS A 176 2.45 -11.06 -2.14
CA LYS A 176 2.39 -12.01 -3.27
C LYS A 176 0.98 -12.29 -3.75
N ASP A 177 -0.01 -12.05 -2.90
CA ASP A 177 -1.44 -12.12 -3.17
C ASP A 177 -2.21 -11.15 -2.26
N VAL A 178 -3.53 -11.06 -2.44
CA VAL A 178 -4.40 -10.18 -1.66
C VAL A 178 -4.37 -10.51 -0.16
N ASN A 179 -4.26 -11.79 0.20
CA ASN A 179 -4.26 -12.19 1.61
C ASN A 179 -2.98 -11.77 2.32
N GLU A 180 -1.83 -11.90 1.67
CA GLU A 180 -0.56 -11.44 2.22
C GLU A 180 -0.49 -9.91 2.28
N ALA A 181 -0.93 -9.21 1.22
CA ALA A 181 -1.01 -7.75 1.22
C ALA A 181 -1.93 -7.23 2.35
N ARG A 182 -3.09 -7.87 2.56
CA ARG A 182 -4.00 -7.56 3.66
C ARG A 182 -3.36 -7.83 5.03
N ARG A 183 -2.64 -8.95 5.16
CA ARG A 183 -1.93 -9.28 6.41
C ARG A 183 -0.84 -8.25 6.73
N HIS A 184 -0.08 -7.81 5.72
CA HIS A 184 0.90 -6.73 5.88
C HIS A 184 0.22 -5.43 6.27
N LEU A 185 -0.87 -5.05 5.59
CA LEU A 185 -1.64 -3.84 5.91
C LEU A 185 -2.12 -3.85 7.37
N GLU A 186 -2.76 -4.93 7.80
CA GLU A 186 -3.31 -5.04 9.17
C GLU A 186 -2.19 -5.01 10.22
N GLY A 187 -1.10 -5.73 9.95
CA GLY A 187 0.07 -5.74 10.84
C GLY A 187 0.76 -4.39 10.94
N LEU A 188 0.98 -3.71 9.82
CA LEU A 188 1.60 -2.39 9.80
C LEU A 188 0.72 -1.34 10.49
N GLU A 189 -0.59 -1.34 10.25
CA GLU A 189 -1.50 -0.40 10.91
C GLU A 189 -1.56 -0.61 12.43
N PHE A 190 -1.53 -1.87 12.90
CA PHE A 190 -1.41 -2.16 14.32
C PHE A 190 -0.10 -1.63 14.90
N LEU A 191 1.03 -1.87 14.20
CA LEU A 191 2.35 -1.40 14.62
C LEU A 191 2.43 0.13 14.64
N PHE A 192 1.82 0.80 13.67
CA PHE A 192 1.75 2.25 13.60
C PHE A 192 0.92 2.83 14.74
N GLU A 193 -0.20 2.20 15.09
CA GLU A 193 -1.00 2.62 16.24
C GLU A 193 -0.20 2.49 17.54
N CYS A 194 0.48 1.35 17.75
CA CYS A 194 1.35 1.16 18.92
C CYS A 194 2.46 2.23 18.98
N GLU A 195 3.13 2.48 17.86
CA GLU A 195 4.23 3.45 17.80
C GLU A 195 3.74 4.90 18.03
N LEU A 196 2.58 5.25 17.49
CA LEU A 196 1.97 6.56 17.73
C LEU A 196 1.62 6.73 19.21
N GLN A 197 0.97 5.75 19.83
CA GLN A 197 0.63 5.75 21.25
C GLN A 197 1.88 5.83 22.13
N ARG A 198 2.92 5.05 21.81
CA ARG A 198 4.21 5.10 22.52
C ARG A 198 4.79 6.52 22.50
N ARG A 199 4.89 7.15 21.31
CA ARG A 199 5.43 8.51 21.16
C ARG A 199 4.61 9.54 21.94
N LEU A 200 3.29 9.42 21.96
CA LEU A 200 2.41 10.29 22.74
C LEU A 200 2.60 10.15 24.26
N LEU A 201 2.89 8.94 24.74
CA LEU A 201 3.15 8.69 26.15
C LEU A 201 4.54 9.17 26.57
N GLU A 202 5.54 9.05 25.72
CA GLU A 202 6.91 9.48 25.99
C GLU A 202 7.13 11.00 25.85
N ALA A 203 6.24 11.70 25.16
CA ALA A 203 6.29 13.17 25.02
C ALA A 203 5.80 13.95 26.25
N LYS A 204 5.32 13.25 27.28
CA LYS A 204 4.90 13.82 28.57
C LYS A 204 6.05 13.83 29.55
#